data_0f8df1d18a7f389b6ccbbd2a342fe0a9
#
_entry.id   0f8df1d18a7f389b6ccbbd2a342fe0a9
#
_cell.length_a   1.000
_cell.length_b   1.000
_cell.length_c   1.000
_cell.angle_alpha   90.00
_cell.angle_beta   90.00
_cell.angle_gamma   90.00
#
_symmetry.space_group_name_H-M   'P 1'
#
loop_
_entity.id
_entity.type
_entity.pdbx_description
1 polymer ?
#
loop_
_entity_poly.entity_id
_entity_poly.type
_entity_poly.pdbx_seq_one_letter_code
_entity_poly.pdbx_strand_id
1 'polypeptide(L)' 'MNIYGVNFKDRGKVYYFNGQNLKIPLRVTVIVDTERGLQFGKVVSKMSQNDVNLDKESLKN' A
#
# COMPACT_ATOMS: atom_id res chain seq x y z
N MET A 1 -5.32 -11.36 5.36
CA MET A 1 -5.30 -9.94 4.96
C MET A 1 -3.91 -9.59 4.44
N ASN A 2 -3.85 -8.97 3.31
CA ASN A 2 -2.58 -8.57 2.70
C ASN A 2 -2.36 -7.08 2.91
N ILE A 3 -1.12 -6.74 3.25
CA ILE A 3 -0.71 -5.36 3.42
C ILE A 3 0.28 -5.02 2.33
N TYR A 4 -0.03 -4.00 1.56
CA TYR A 4 0.78 -3.59 0.42
C TYR A 4 1.50 -2.30 0.72
N GLY A 5 2.80 -2.29 0.46
CA GLY A 5 3.58 -1.08 0.48
C GLY A 5 3.55 -0.43 -0.90
N VAL A 6 3.13 0.81 -0.95
CA VAL A 6 2.99 1.55 -2.20
C VAL A 6 3.89 2.77 -2.17
N ASN A 7 4.71 2.90 -3.21
CA ASN A 7 5.58 4.04 -3.37
C ASN A 7 4.96 4.99 -4.39
N PHE A 8 4.69 6.21 -3.96
CA PHE A 8 4.19 7.26 -4.84
C PHE A 8 5.35 8.00 -5.46
N LYS A 9 5.25 8.23 -6.75
CA LYS A 9 6.33 8.78 -7.57
C LYS A 9 6.94 10.06 -7.01
N ASP A 10 6.15 10.87 -6.31
CA ASP A 10 6.56 12.19 -5.86
C ASP A 10 7.09 12.22 -4.43
N ARG A 11 7.10 11.09 -3.72
CA ARG A 11 7.27 11.18 -2.28
C ARG A 11 8.45 10.46 -1.69
N GLY A 12 9.05 9.55 -2.36
CA GLY A 12 10.19 8.82 -1.81
C GLY A 12 9.90 8.03 -0.55
N LYS A 13 8.65 7.89 -0.17
CA LYS A 13 8.23 7.11 0.98
C LYS A 13 7.31 5.98 0.56
N VAL A 14 7.29 4.93 1.37
CA VAL A 14 6.38 3.82 1.17
C VAL A 14 5.24 3.97 2.15
N TYR A 15 4.03 3.92 1.65
CA TYR A 15 2.82 3.94 2.45
C TYR A 15 2.18 2.56 2.43
N TYR A 16 1.69 2.11 3.57
CA TYR A 16 1.12 0.79 3.69
C TYR A 16 -0.39 0.84 3.65
N PHE A 17 -0.97 -0.01 2.82
CA PHE A 17 -2.40 -0.07 2.61
C PHE A 17 -2.92 -1.47 2.90
N ASN A 18 -4.11 -1.53 3.46
CA ASN A 18 -4.81 -2.78 3.67
C ASN A 18 -5.47 -3.20 2.35
N GLY A 19 -4.91 -4.21 1.72
CA GLY A 19 -5.45 -4.75 0.48
C GLY A 19 -6.50 -5.82 0.68
N GLN A 20 -6.86 -6.09 1.93
CA GLN A 20 -7.82 -7.14 2.27
C GLN A 20 -7.39 -8.47 1.64
N ASN A 21 -8.20 -9.05 0.81
CA ASN A 21 -7.88 -10.33 0.16
C ASN A 21 -7.45 -10.17 -1.29
N LEU A 22 -7.22 -8.94 -1.71
CA LEU A 22 -6.75 -8.70 -3.08
C LEU A 22 -5.34 -9.24 -3.25
N LYS A 23 -5.11 -9.85 -4.41
CA LYS A 23 -3.79 -10.35 -4.78
C LYS A 23 -3.22 -9.42 -5.84
N ILE A 24 -2.32 -8.55 -5.42
CA ILE A 24 -1.73 -7.57 -6.30
C ILE A 24 -0.25 -7.92 -6.48
N PRO A 25 0.22 -8.14 -7.72
CA PRO A 25 1.63 -8.43 -7.94
C PRO A 25 2.52 -7.26 -7.56
N LEU A 26 3.77 -7.56 -7.26
CA LEU A 26 4.76 -6.51 -7.04
C LEU A 26 5.04 -5.77 -8.34
N ARG A 27 5.40 -4.50 -8.20
CA ARG A 27 5.79 -3.61 -9.30
C ARG A 27 4.64 -3.20 -10.21
N VAL A 28 3.43 -3.50 -9.83
CA VAL A 28 2.25 -3.05 -10.55
C VAL A 28 1.91 -1.63 -10.10
N THR A 29 1.50 -0.81 -11.06
CA THR A 29 0.99 0.52 -10.76
C THR A 29 -0.47 0.41 -10.35
N VAL A 30 -0.79 1.05 -9.24
CA VAL A 30 -2.16 1.07 -8.73
C VAL A 30 -2.60 2.52 -8.58
N ILE A 31 -3.91 2.70 -8.56
CA ILE A 31 -4.51 4.01 -8.30
C ILE A 31 -5.06 3.99 -6.89
N VAL A 32 -4.64 4.94 -6.09
CA VAL A 32 -5.04 5.03 -4.70
C VAL A 32 -5.75 6.35 -4.47
N ASP A 33 -6.88 6.29 -3.79
CA ASP A 33 -7.62 7.48 -3.40
C ASP A 33 -7.01 8.03 -2.11
N THR A 34 -6.46 9.22 -2.18
CA THR A 34 -5.81 9.88 -1.06
C THR A 34 -6.52 11.18 -0.74
N GLU A 35 -6.10 11.82 0.35
CA GLU A 35 -6.63 13.13 0.73
C GLU A 35 -6.44 14.19 -0.35
N ARG A 36 -5.46 13.98 -1.21
CA ARG A 36 -5.18 14.90 -2.33
C ARG A 36 -5.79 14.43 -3.64
N GLY A 37 -6.67 13.44 -3.58
CA GLY A 37 -7.28 12.85 -4.75
C GLY A 37 -6.63 11.57 -5.17
N LEU A 38 -6.95 11.13 -6.39
CA LEU A 38 -6.41 9.89 -6.92
C LEU A 38 -4.94 10.05 -7.30
N GLN A 39 -4.13 9.10 -6.89
CA GLN A 39 -2.70 9.12 -7.20
C GLN A 39 -2.25 7.76 -7.68
N PHE A 40 -1.25 7.77 -8.56
CA PHE A 40 -0.63 6.55 -9.05
C PHE A 40 0.52 6.17 -8.14
N GLY A 41 0.55 4.92 -7.74
CA GLY A 41 1.63 4.40 -6.94
C GLY A 41 2.07 3.03 -7.44
N LYS A 42 3.29 2.64 -7.10
CA LYS A 42 3.82 1.34 -7.47
C LYS A 42 3.88 0.46 -6.24
N VAL A 43 3.38 -0.75 -6.37
CA VAL A 43 3.45 -1.73 -5.28
C VAL A 43 4.88 -2.23 -5.17
N VAL A 44 5.52 -1.96 -4.04
CA VAL A 44 6.92 -2.33 -3.83
C VAL A 44 7.10 -3.43 -2.80
N SER A 45 6.07 -3.71 -2.00
CA SER A 45 6.15 -4.79 -1.03
C SER A 45 4.77 -5.37 -0.76
N LYS A 46 4.76 -6.61 -0.29
CA LYS A 46 3.56 -7.32 0.09
C LYS A 46 3.86 -8.12 1.34
N MET A 47 3.02 -7.97 2.35
CA MET A 47 3.17 -8.68 3.61
C MET A 47 1.83 -9.18 4.08
N SER A 48 1.82 -10.32 4.78
CA SER A 48 0.61 -10.73 5.46
C SER A 48 0.52 -9.97 6.78
N GLN A 49 -0.69 -9.84 7.30
CA GLN A 49 -0.90 -9.15 8.55
C GLN A 49 -0.14 -9.80 9.71
N ASN A 50 0.08 -11.09 9.64
CA ASN A 50 0.79 -11.81 10.69
C ASN A 50 2.29 -11.54 10.68
N ASP A 51 2.82 -11.05 9.58
CA ASP A 51 4.25 -10.78 9.42
C ASP A 51 4.60 -9.34 9.74
N VAL A 52 3.61 -8.51 10.04
CA VAL A 52 3.80 -7.07 10.17
C VAL A 52 3.34 -6.63 11.53
N ASN A 53 4.22 -5.94 12.23
CA ASN A 53 3.91 -5.33 13.51
C ASN A 53 3.63 -3.84 13.29
N LEU A 54 2.61 -3.54 12.51
CA LEU A 54 2.22 -2.18 12.21
C LEU A 54 1.05 -1.77 13.08
N ASP A 55 1.08 -0.52 13.53
CA ASP A 55 -0.09 0.08 14.15
C ASP A 55 -1.21 0.22 13.13
N LYS A 56 -2.43 0.02 13.59
CA LYS A 56 -3.59 0.19 12.71
C LYS A 56 -3.67 1.60 12.16
N GLU A 57 -3.15 2.57 12.90
CA GLU A 57 -3.16 3.96 12.46
C GLU A 57 -2.23 4.21 11.28
N SER A 58 -1.24 3.34 11.10
CA SER A 58 -0.31 3.44 9.97
C SER A 58 -0.88 2.87 8.69
N LEU A 59 -1.95 2.11 8.77
CA LEU A 59 -2.56 1.48 7.61
C LEU A 59 -3.56 2.41 6.96
N LYS A 60 -3.52 2.44 5.64
CA LYS A 60 -4.48 3.19 4.84
C LYS A 60 -5.34 2.20 4.06
N ASN A 61 -6.56 2.56 3.84
CA ASN A 61 -7.48 1.75 3.05
C ASN A 61 -7.57 2.23 1.62
#